data_415d47b6b82084d0d20572261cf156de
#
_entry.id   415d47b6b82084d0d20572261cf156de
#
_cell.length_a   1.000
_cell.length_b   1.000
_cell.length_c   1.000
_cell.angle_alpha   90.00
_cell.angle_beta   90.00
_cell.angle_gamma   90.00
#
_symmetry.space_group_name_H-M   'P 1'
#
loop_
_entity.id
_entity.type
_entity.pdbx_description
1 polymer ?
#
loop_
_entity_poly.entity_id
_entity_poly.type
_entity_poly.pdbx_seq_one_letter_code
_entity_poly.pdbx_strand_id
1 'polypeptide(L)'
;MSNILQNIFIDYYEHILYELHPRQTEIENISKMIHCGDPSYGGAFFACPDCGELNFVPFRCNSRFCPSCGNMYNQKRSFHMSCKLVNCVHRHCVFTIPEELRIYFLNDRSLLNCLFHSVRDVVLRMFHKQNKAELFTPGFILVLHTFGRDLKWNPHIHALISEGGAGNHTVWRPCTHFDFRFLRNSFRKVLLDQLTNKIGKSFCKVKNEMYSKHAEGFYVRAKPNHCKPDVTIKYISRYLGRPVIATSRIDTYDGDNVTFHYTRHEDNQTITECIPALDFIKRLIVHIPEKHFKMLRYYGIYAKHHKQESKLHKCISSEKHRYLCKFYNWQNMILLTFGYDPLKCPKCGKSMFAFEVYYKKTALFEQYRKVMGYG
;
A
#
# COMPACT_ATOMS: atom_id res chain seq x y z
N MET A 1 -1.27 -23.90 6.57
CA MET A 1 -1.48 -23.51 7.99
C MET A 1 -2.02 -22.09 8.00
N SER A 2 -3.10 -21.84 8.75
CA SER A 2 -3.62 -20.50 9.01
C SER A 2 -2.59 -19.72 9.84
N ASN A 3 -2.52 -18.41 9.66
CA ASN A 3 -1.66 -17.56 10.47
C ASN A 3 -2.47 -17.01 11.67
N ILE A 4 -1.78 -16.58 12.74
CA ILE A 4 -2.40 -16.08 13.96
C ILE A 4 -3.47 -15.00 13.71
N LEU A 5 -3.23 -14.08 12.77
CA LEU A 5 -4.21 -13.05 12.44
C LEU A 5 -5.47 -13.65 11.79
N GLN A 6 -5.31 -14.67 10.94
CA GLN A 6 -6.44 -15.38 10.33
C GLN A 6 -7.29 -16.08 11.38
N ASN A 7 -6.66 -16.73 12.36
CA ASN A 7 -7.37 -17.39 13.47
C ASN A 7 -8.20 -16.40 14.29
N ILE A 8 -7.60 -15.26 14.70
CA ILE A 8 -8.31 -14.19 15.42
C ILE A 8 -9.59 -13.77 14.68
N PHE A 9 -9.51 -13.59 13.35
CA PHE A 9 -10.67 -13.19 12.56
C PHE A 9 -11.68 -14.31 12.30
N ILE A 10 -11.26 -15.57 12.30
CA ILE A 10 -12.17 -16.72 12.20
C ILE A 10 -12.97 -16.84 13.49
N ASP A 11 -12.30 -16.82 14.65
CA ASP A 11 -12.94 -17.00 15.96
C ASP A 11 -13.96 -15.87 16.25
N TYR A 12 -13.69 -14.66 15.79
CA TYR A 12 -14.54 -13.49 16.02
C TYR A 12 -15.43 -13.09 14.84
N TYR A 13 -15.57 -13.93 13.81
CA TYR A 13 -16.27 -13.50 12.57
C TYR A 13 -17.70 -13.05 12.82
N GLU A 14 -18.47 -13.78 13.63
CA GLU A 14 -19.85 -13.42 13.97
C GLU A 14 -19.92 -12.17 14.84
N HIS A 15 -19.06 -12.04 15.85
CA HIS A 15 -18.94 -10.83 16.67
C HIS A 15 -18.63 -9.59 15.83
N ILE A 16 -17.75 -9.73 14.83
CA ILE A 16 -17.46 -8.63 13.90
C ILE A 16 -18.74 -8.18 13.20
N LEU A 17 -19.55 -9.10 12.68
CA LEU A 17 -20.75 -8.75 11.94
C LEU A 17 -21.81 -8.09 12.83
N TYR A 18 -22.06 -8.65 14.02
CA TYR A 18 -23.16 -8.23 14.90
C TYR A 18 -22.81 -7.05 15.81
N GLU A 19 -21.58 -6.92 16.25
CA GLU A 19 -21.17 -5.88 17.21
C GLU A 19 -20.48 -4.68 16.58
N LEU A 20 -19.66 -4.89 15.54
CA LEU A 20 -18.90 -3.80 14.91
C LEU A 20 -19.63 -3.15 13.73
N HIS A 21 -20.68 -3.80 13.18
CA HIS A 21 -21.43 -3.31 12.02
C HIS A 21 -20.51 -2.83 10.88
N PRO A 22 -19.60 -3.69 10.37
CA PRO A 22 -18.59 -3.30 9.42
C PRO A 22 -19.19 -2.89 8.08
N ARG A 23 -18.50 -2.02 7.36
CA ARG A 23 -18.87 -1.63 5.98
C ARG A 23 -18.79 -2.84 5.04
N GLN A 24 -19.55 -2.82 3.96
CA GLN A 24 -19.56 -3.92 2.98
C GLN A 24 -18.14 -4.27 2.48
N THR A 25 -17.29 -3.27 2.24
CA THR A 25 -15.90 -3.48 1.81
C THR A 25 -15.03 -4.15 2.89
N GLU A 26 -15.32 -3.92 4.17
CA GLU A 26 -14.65 -4.58 5.28
C GLU A 26 -15.05 -6.05 5.33
N ILE A 27 -16.35 -6.35 5.27
CA ILE A 27 -16.90 -7.73 5.23
C ILE A 27 -16.25 -8.52 4.08
N GLU A 28 -16.24 -7.97 2.87
CA GLU A 28 -15.65 -8.62 1.70
C GLU A 28 -14.16 -8.93 1.88
N ASN A 29 -13.39 -8.01 2.47
CA ASN A 29 -11.96 -8.22 2.67
C ASN A 29 -11.66 -9.18 3.82
N ILE A 30 -12.45 -9.16 4.89
CA ILE A 30 -12.37 -10.12 6.00
C ILE A 30 -12.68 -11.51 5.49
N SER A 31 -13.82 -11.69 4.81
CA SER A 31 -14.21 -12.98 4.24
C SER A 31 -13.14 -13.55 3.29
N LYS A 32 -12.58 -12.71 2.42
CA LYS A 32 -11.45 -13.13 1.57
C LYS A 32 -10.24 -13.56 2.36
N MET A 33 -9.93 -12.89 3.47
CA MET A 33 -8.73 -13.19 4.27
C MET A 33 -8.89 -14.48 5.05
N ILE A 34 -10.01 -14.70 5.71
CA ILE A 34 -10.25 -15.91 6.53
C ILE A 34 -10.24 -17.18 5.67
N HIS A 35 -10.66 -17.09 4.41
CA HIS A 35 -10.66 -18.21 3.46
C HIS A 35 -9.42 -18.24 2.54
N CYS A 36 -8.40 -17.43 2.83
CA CYS A 36 -7.20 -17.38 2.01
C CYS A 36 -6.37 -18.65 2.12
N GLY A 37 -6.29 -19.40 1.03
CA GLY A 37 -5.58 -20.68 0.97
C GLY A 37 -6.39 -21.86 1.48
N ASP A 38 -7.70 -21.69 1.68
CA ASP A 38 -8.63 -22.77 1.98
C ASP A 38 -8.93 -23.56 0.70
N PRO A 39 -8.64 -24.88 0.66
CA PRO A 39 -8.92 -25.73 -0.49
C PRO A 39 -10.38 -25.77 -0.93
N SER A 40 -11.33 -25.55 -0.01
CA SER A 40 -12.77 -25.55 -0.33
C SER A 40 -13.18 -24.39 -1.25
N TYR A 41 -12.37 -23.34 -1.33
CA TYR A 41 -12.57 -22.19 -2.23
C TYR A 41 -11.92 -22.37 -3.60
N GLY A 42 -11.27 -23.52 -3.82
CA GLY A 42 -10.66 -23.91 -5.07
C GLY A 42 -9.15 -23.76 -5.10
N GLY A 43 -8.55 -24.23 -6.17
CA GLY A 43 -7.13 -24.27 -6.39
C GLY A 43 -6.79 -24.96 -7.71
N ALA A 44 -5.51 -25.30 -7.88
CA ALA A 44 -5.03 -26.05 -9.02
C ALA A 44 -4.29 -27.30 -8.57
N PHE A 45 -4.56 -28.43 -9.21
CA PHE A 45 -3.75 -29.64 -9.13
C PHE A 45 -2.63 -29.57 -10.14
N PHE A 46 -1.46 -29.94 -9.67
CA PHE A 46 -0.27 -30.14 -10.48
C PHE A 46 0.15 -31.61 -10.36
N ALA A 47 0.47 -32.24 -11.49
CA ALA A 47 0.89 -33.63 -11.57
C ALA A 47 2.37 -33.71 -11.96
N CYS A 48 3.08 -34.65 -11.34
CA CYS A 48 4.45 -35.00 -11.72
C CYS A 48 4.46 -36.12 -12.77
N PRO A 49 4.99 -35.90 -13.97
CA PRO A 49 5.02 -36.94 -15.00
C PRO A 49 5.95 -38.10 -14.66
N ASP A 50 6.94 -37.86 -13.78
CA ASP A 50 7.98 -38.86 -13.47
C ASP A 50 7.59 -39.81 -12.34
N CYS A 51 6.89 -39.37 -11.33
CA CYS A 51 6.57 -40.18 -10.15
C CYS A 51 5.07 -40.26 -9.81
N GLY A 52 4.20 -39.62 -10.60
CA GLY A 52 2.76 -39.63 -10.42
C GLY A 52 2.25 -38.79 -9.24
N GLU A 53 3.14 -38.10 -8.52
CA GLU A 53 2.75 -37.27 -7.35
C GLU A 53 1.83 -36.14 -7.76
N LEU A 54 0.76 -35.90 -6.95
CA LEU A 54 -0.16 -34.79 -7.14
C LEU A 54 0.05 -33.75 -6.04
N ASN A 55 0.14 -32.48 -6.45
CA ASN A 55 0.27 -31.34 -5.56
C ASN A 55 -0.88 -30.38 -5.78
N PHE A 56 -1.62 -30.06 -4.71
CA PHE A 56 -2.71 -29.08 -4.73
C PHE A 56 -2.26 -27.73 -4.23
N VAL A 57 -2.43 -26.70 -5.06
CA VAL A 57 -2.10 -25.32 -4.72
C VAL A 57 -3.40 -24.52 -4.59
N PRO A 58 -3.84 -24.20 -3.36
CA PRO A 58 -5.07 -23.46 -3.14
C PRO A 58 -4.98 -22.02 -3.65
N PHE A 59 -6.11 -21.46 -4.08
CA PHE A 59 -6.19 -20.08 -4.50
C PHE A 59 -5.90 -19.11 -3.37
N ARG A 60 -5.28 -17.99 -3.72
CA ARG A 60 -4.99 -16.90 -2.79
C ARG A 60 -6.01 -15.78 -2.96
N CYS A 61 -6.37 -15.13 -1.85
CA CYS A 61 -7.43 -14.13 -1.82
C CYS A 61 -7.12 -12.81 -2.55
N ASN A 62 -5.84 -12.53 -2.85
CA ASN A 62 -5.35 -11.28 -3.46
C ASN A 62 -5.75 -10.00 -2.70
N SER A 63 -6.30 -10.10 -1.48
CA SER A 63 -6.60 -8.95 -0.64
C SER A 63 -5.33 -8.35 -0.06
N ARG A 64 -5.22 -7.02 -0.09
CA ARG A 64 -4.12 -6.29 0.57
C ARG A 64 -4.23 -6.35 2.10
N PHE A 65 -5.40 -6.62 2.61
CA PHE A 65 -5.64 -6.79 4.05
C PHE A 65 -5.07 -8.12 4.57
N CYS A 66 -5.07 -9.16 3.74
CA CYS A 66 -4.44 -10.43 4.07
C CYS A 66 -2.91 -10.29 4.19
N PRO A 67 -2.27 -10.69 5.30
CA PRO A 67 -0.83 -10.54 5.49
C PRO A 67 0.01 -11.18 4.38
N SER A 68 -0.35 -12.39 3.98
CA SER A 68 0.36 -13.14 2.94
C SER A 68 0.20 -12.50 1.56
N CYS A 69 -1.06 -12.25 1.14
CA CYS A 69 -1.33 -11.65 -0.16
C CYS A 69 -0.90 -10.18 -0.23
N GLY A 70 -1.00 -9.44 0.88
CA GLY A 70 -0.51 -8.07 0.99
C GLY A 70 1.01 -7.98 0.82
N ASN A 71 1.76 -8.96 1.35
CA ASN A 71 3.21 -9.02 1.15
C ASN A 71 3.56 -9.26 -0.33
N MET A 72 2.91 -10.23 -0.99
CA MET A 72 3.10 -10.49 -2.42
C MET A 72 2.74 -9.26 -3.28
N TYR A 73 1.63 -8.60 -2.98
CA TYR A 73 1.25 -7.35 -3.63
C TYR A 73 2.31 -6.28 -3.47
N ASN A 74 2.88 -6.14 -2.26
CA ASN A 74 3.92 -5.16 -1.96
C ASN A 74 5.19 -5.41 -2.78
N GLN A 75 5.68 -6.63 -2.84
CA GLN A 75 6.86 -7.00 -3.63
C GLN A 75 6.64 -6.66 -5.12
N LYS A 76 5.51 -7.06 -5.69
CA LYS A 76 5.16 -6.78 -7.09
C LYS A 76 5.08 -5.27 -7.36
N ARG A 77 4.46 -4.50 -6.46
CA ARG A 77 4.35 -3.04 -6.61
C ARG A 77 5.69 -2.33 -6.49
N SER A 78 6.52 -2.76 -5.56
CA SER A 78 7.88 -2.22 -5.37
C SER A 78 8.72 -2.41 -6.61
N PHE A 79 8.67 -3.59 -7.21
CA PHE A 79 9.32 -3.86 -8.48
C PHE A 79 8.83 -2.92 -9.60
N HIS A 80 7.52 -2.85 -9.83
CA HIS A 80 6.98 -1.96 -10.87
C HIS A 80 7.31 -0.49 -10.64
N MET A 81 7.42 -0.06 -9.40
CA MET A 81 7.81 1.31 -9.07
C MET A 81 9.29 1.55 -9.35
N SER A 82 10.16 0.61 -8.98
CA SER A 82 11.59 0.72 -9.24
C SER A 82 11.92 0.94 -10.72
N CYS A 83 11.13 0.32 -11.60
CA CYS A 83 11.27 0.47 -13.04
C CYS A 83 10.84 1.84 -13.60
N LYS A 84 10.10 2.62 -12.81
CA LYS A 84 9.64 3.97 -13.21
C LYS A 84 10.55 5.08 -12.73
N LEU A 85 11.32 4.84 -11.67
CA LEU A 85 12.14 5.89 -11.07
C LEU A 85 13.23 6.37 -12.02
N VAL A 86 13.36 7.69 -12.12
CA VAL A 86 14.50 8.35 -12.76
C VAL A 86 15.75 8.16 -11.91
N ASN A 87 16.90 8.03 -12.54
CA ASN A 87 18.19 7.87 -11.85
C ASN A 87 18.66 9.20 -11.24
N CYS A 88 18.03 9.57 -10.14
CA CYS A 88 18.35 10.75 -9.34
C CYS A 88 18.11 10.48 -7.87
N VAL A 89 18.58 11.37 -7.01
CA VAL A 89 18.24 11.35 -5.59
C VAL A 89 16.74 11.60 -5.41
N HIS A 90 16.11 10.88 -4.49
CA HIS A 90 14.72 11.07 -4.10
C HIS A 90 14.63 11.42 -2.64
N ARG A 91 13.77 12.38 -2.33
CA ARG A 91 13.46 12.76 -0.95
C ARG A 91 12.15 12.13 -0.49
N HIS A 92 12.21 11.51 0.68
CA HIS A 92 11.02 11.02 1.35
C HIS A 92 10.48 12.09 2.29
N CYS A 93 9.24 12.53 2.04
CA CYS A 93 8.51 13.45 2.88
C CYS A 93 7.29 12.75 3.48
N VAL A 94 6.92 13.13 4.70
CA VAL A 94 5.69 12.67 5.35
C VAL A 94 4.84 13.88 5.69
N PHE A 95 3.62 13.92 5.18
CA PHE A 95 2.64 14.96 5.43
C PHE A 95 1.58 14.43 6.38
N THR A 96 1.56 14.93 7.61
CA THR A 96 0.67 14.47 8.68
C THR A 96 -0.32 15.54 9.05
N ILE A 97 -1.57 15.15 9.29
CA ILE A 97 -2.63 16.04 9.74
C ILE A 97 -2.71 16.07 11.27
N PRO A 98 -3.17 17.19 11.86
CA PRO A 98 -3.49 17.27 13.28
C PRO A 98 -4.56 16.26 13.70
N GLU A 99 -4.54 15.91 14.98
CA GLU A 99 -5.46 14.91 15.54
C GLU A 99 -6.92 15.36 15.41
N GLU A 100 -7.17 16.63 15.63
CA GLU A 100 -8.50 17.26 15.55
C GLU A 100 -9.17 17.09 14.18
N LEU A 101 -8.38 16.94 13.13
CA LEU A 101 -8.92 16.73 11.78
C LEU A 101 -9.20 15.27 11.45
N ARG A 102 -8.62 14.30 12.18
CA ARG A 102 -8.69 12.89 11.83
C ARG A 102 -10.11 12.34 11.77
N ILE A 103 -11.00 12.84 12.63
CA ILE A 103 -12.38 12.40 12.70
C ILE A 103 -13.17 12.71 11.43
N TYR A 104 -12.89 13.82 10.75
CA TYR A 104 -13.56 14.17 9.49
C TYR A 104 -13.26 13.14 8.40
N PHE A 105 -12.02 12.67 8.32
CA PHE A 105 -11.59 11.65 7.35
C PHE A 105 -12.08 10.24 7.72
N LEU A 106 -12.41 10.00 8.98
CA LEU A 106 -13.01 8.76 9.44
C LEU A 106 -14.49 8.71 9.04
N ASN A 107 -15.22 9.81 9.28
CA ASN A 107 -16.65 9.91 9.01
C ASN A 107 -16.96 10.02 7.50
N ASP A 108 -16.14 10.75 6.75
CA ASP A 108 -16.23 10.83 5.28
C ASP A 108 -14.90 10.48 4.63
N ARG A 109 -14.80 9.25 4.16
CA ARG A 109 -13.58 8.74 3.51
C ARG A 109 -13.30 9.37 2.16
N SER A 110 -14.27 10.02 1.53
CA SER A 110 -14.07 10.75 0.27
C SER A 110 -13.08 11.92 0.47
N LEU A 111 -13.01 12.48 1.68
CA LEU A 111 -12.08 13.55 2.07
C LEU A 111 -10.61 13.11 1.99
N LEU A 112 -10.31 11.81 2.05
CA LEU A 112 -8.94 11.30 1.84
C LEU A 112 -8.35 11.72 0.48
N ASN A 113 -9.20 12.03 -0.51
CA ASN A 113 -8.74 12.60 -1.77
C ASN A 113 -8.14 14.01 -1.60
N CYS A 114 -8.64 14.79 -0.63
CA CYS A 114 -8.12 16.13 -0.33
C CYS A 114 -6.65 16.08 0.12
N LEU A 115 -6.24 15.02 0.87
CA LEU A 115 -4.84 14.83 1.24
C LEU A 115 -3.94 14.69 0.01
N PHE A 116 -4.33 13.83 -0.94
CA PHE A 116 -3.56 13.64 -2.17
C PHE A 116 -3.47 14.92 -2.99
N HIS A 117 -4.58 15.62 -3.17
CA HIS A 117 -4.62 16.85 -3.95
C HIS A 117 -3.81 17.96 -3.28
N SER A 118 -3.91 18.10 -1.95
CA SER A 118 -3.17 19.10 -1.20
C SER A 118 -1.66 18.88 -1.30
N VAL A 119 -1.19 17.64 -1.11
CA VAL A 119 0.24 17.34 -1.23
C VAL A 119 0.74 17.53 -2.66
N ARG A 120 -0.04 17.10 -3.68
CA ARG A 120 0.27 17.35 -5.10
C ARG A 120 0.50 18.84 -5.37
N ASP A 121 -0.46 19.66 -4.97
CA ASP A 121 -0.46 21.09 -5.26
C ASP A 121 0.69 21.82 -4.56
N VAL A 122 0.97 21.42 -3.32
CA VAL A 122 2.05 22.01 -2.52
C VAL A 122 3.43 21.64 -3.10
N VAL A 123 3.62 20.38 -3.49
CA VAL A 123 4.88 19.94 -4.11
C VAL A 123 5.11 20.67 -5.44
N LEU A 124 4.11 20.73 -6.31
CA LEU A 124 4.23 21.44 -7.60
C LEU A 124 4.52 22.94 -7.39
N ARG A 125 3.82 23.61 -6.46
CA ARG A 125 4.06 25.02 -6.14
C ARG A 125 5.47 25.26 -5.62
N MET A 126 6.03 24.37 -4.81
CA MET A 126 7.41 24.50 -4.33
C MET A 126 8.40 24.50 -5.49
N PHE A 127 8.26 23.60 -6.45
CA PHE A 127 9.13 23.54 -7.62
C PHE A 127 8.94 24.75 -8.54
N HIS A 128 7.69 25.16 -8.78
CA HIS A 128 7.40 26.36 -9.59
C HIS A 128 7.94 27.65 -8.98
N LYS A 129 7.96 27.76 -7.62
CA LYS A 129 8.51 28.94 -6.95
C LYS A 129 10.01 29.06 -7.11
N GLN A 130 10.72 27.96 -7.24
CA GLN A 130 12.20 27.95 -7.34
C GLN A 130 12.72 28.34 -8.71
N ASN A 131 11.89 28.30 -9.76
CA ASN A 131 12.28 28.74 -11.08
C ASN A 131 11.10 29.42 -11.79
N LYS A 132 11.26 30.72 -12.04
CA LYS A 132 10.24 31.53 -12.73
C LYS A 132 10.42 31.55 -14.26
N ALA A 133 11.63 31.25 -14.74
CA ALA A 133 11.93 31.29 -16.18
C ALA A 133 11.40 30.05 -16.92
N GLU A 134 11.50 28.88 -16.28
CA GLU A 134 10.99 27.64 -16.84
C GLU A 134 10.37 26.80 -15.71
N LEU A 135 9.15 26.29 -15.93
CA LEU A 135 8.47 25.43 -14.97
C LEU A 135 9.04 24.01 -15.02
N PHE A 136 9.65 23.56 -13.92
CA PHE A 136 10.14 22.21 -13.76
C PHE A 136 9.12 21.35 -13.04
N THR A 137 8.82 20.22 -13.64
CA THR A 137 7.89 19.22 -13.08
C THR A 137 8.67 18.09 -12.45
N PRO A 138 8.63 17.91 -11.12
CA PRO A 138 9.26 16.77 -10.46
C PRO A 138 8.49 15.47 -10.73
N GLY A 139 9.15 14.34 -10.50
CA GLY A 139 8.47 13.07 -10.36
C GLY A 139 8.15 12.80 -8.89
N PHE A 140 6.89 12.48 -8.57
CA PHE A 140 6.60 12.09 -7.21
C PHE A 140 5.50 11.05 -7.11
N ILE A 141 5.63 10.23 -6.07
CA ILE A 141 4.75 9.11 -5.76
C ILE A 141 4.18 9.35 -4.37
N LEU A 142 2.86 9.34 -4.26
CA LEU A 142 2.15 9.53 -3.00
C LEU A 142 1.52 8.22 -2.55
N VAL A 143 1.72 7.87 -1.29
CA VAL A 143 1.14 6.70 -0.63
C VAL A 143 0.37 7.16 0.60
N LEU A 144 -0.92 6.87 0.65
CA LEU A 144 -1.74 7.11 1.83
C LEU A 144 -1.55 5.96 2.83
N HIS A 145 -1.20 6.31 4.05
CA HIS A 145 -1.35 5.47 5.23
C HIS A 145 -2.43 6.05 6.13
N THR A 146 -3.18 5.17 6.76
CA THR A 146 -4.28 5.56 7.65
C THR A 146 -4.02 5.19 9.10
N PHE A 147 -2.89 4.54 9.41
CA PHE A 147 -2.57 3.99 10.73
C PHE A 147 -1.25 4.50 11.29
N GLY A 148 -1.21 4.69 12.61
CA GLY A 148 0.01 4.85 13.37
C GLY A 148 0.71 3.51 13.64
N ARG A 149 1.83 3.52 14.37
CA ARG A 149 2.50 2.31 14.83
C ARG A 149 1.66 1.55 15.87
N ASP A 150 0.83 2.26 16.60
CA ASP A 150 -0.15 1.81 17.59
C ASP A 150 -1.48 1.33 16.97
N LEU A 151 -1.55 1.25 15.65
CA LEU A 151 -2.72 0.85 14.86
C LEU A 151 -3.90 1.83 14.94
N LYS A 152 -3.77 2.99 15.60
CA LYS A 152 -4.82 3.99 15.67
C LYS A 152 -4.97 4.74 14.35
N TRP A 153 -6.17 5.28 14.11
CA TRP A 153 -6.47 6.07 12.92
C TRP A 153 -5.64 7.34 12.86
N ASN A 154 -4.76 7.41 11.88
CA ASN A 154 -3.84 8.53 11.65
C ASN A 154 -3.53 8.68 10.15
N PRO A 155 -4.44 9.26 9.36
CA PRO A 155 -4.23 9.43 7.92
C PRO A 155 -3.10 10.42 7.63
N HIS A 156 -2.13 9.98 6.83
CA HIS A 156 -0.98 10.76 6.41
C HIS A 156 -0.46 10.29 5.06
N ILE A 157 0.24 11.18 4.35
CA ILE A 157 0.79 10.89 3.03
C ILE A 157 2.31 10.73 3.13
N HIS A 158 2.79 9.57 2.70
CA HIS A 158 4.20 9.38 2.36
C HIS A 158 4.41 9.82 0.91
N ALA A 159 5.30 10.78 0.70
CA ALA A 159 5.66 11.30 -0.61
C ALA A 159 7.11 10.99 -0.93
N LEU A 160 7.36 10.31 -2.05
CA LEU A 160 8.68 10.18 -2.64
C LEU A 160 8.79 11.18 -3.77
N ILE A 161 9.70 12.12 -3.65
CA ILE A 161 9.83 13.25 -4.57
C ILE A 161 11.24 13.24 -5.16
N SER A 162 11.37 13.32 -6.49
CA SER A 162 12.68 13.45 -7.15
C SER A 162 13.34 14.77 -6.76
N GLU A 163 14.64 14.77 -6.45
CA GLU A 163 15.42 16.00 -6.25
C GLU A 163 15.83 16.63 -7.59
N GLY A 164 14.84 16.94 -8.38
CA GLY A 164 14.93 17.54 -9.68
C GLY A 164 13.63 17.39 -10.46
N GLY A 165 13.58 18.03 -11.62
CA GLY A 165 12.41 18.01 -12.49
C GLY A 165 12.78 18.16 -13.96
N ALA A 166 11.82 17.84 -14.83
CA ALA A 166 11.91 18.07 -16.27
C ALA A 166 11.16 19.34 -16.66
N GLY A 167 11.78 20.17 -17.47
CA GLY A 167 11.18 21.37 -18.05
C GLY A 167 10.75 21.16 -19.51
N ASN A 168 10.24 22.22 -20.14
CA ASN A 168 9.83 22.14 -21.55
C ASN A 168 11.05 22.08 -22.49
N HIS A 169 12.10 22.83 -22.19
CA HIS A 169 13.34 22.92 -22.96
C HIS A 169 14.48 22.15 -22.29
N THR A 170 14.62 22.26 -21.00
CA THR A 170 15.65 21.57 -20.21
C THR A 170 15.18 20.18 -19.83
N VAL A 171 15.90 19.15 -20.27
CA VAL A 171 15.53 17.74 -20.01
C VAL A 171 15.50 17.45 -18.51
N TRP A 172 16.49 17.93 -17.75
CA TRP A 172 16.58 17.72 -16.32
C TRP A 172 17.31 18.87 -15.61
N ARG A 173 16.71 19.32 -14.50
CA ARG A 173 17.35 20.26 -13.59
C ARG A 173 17.31 19.73 -12.16
N PRO A 174 18.48 19.62 -11.49
CA PRO A 174 18.52 19.27 -10.05
C PRO A 174 17.84 20.35 -9.19
N CYS A 175 17.16 19.91 -8.15
CA CYS A 175 16.52 20.74 -7.15
C CYS A 175 16.65 20.06 -5.78
N THR A 176 17.66 20.46 -5.01
CA THR A 176 18.02 19.86 -3.72
C THR A 176 17.47 20.63 -2.53
N HIS A 177 17.02 21.88 -2.76
CA HIS A 177 16.47 22.70 -1.69
C HIS A 177 14.97 22.48 -1.52
N PHE A 178 14.58 22.00 -0.34
CA PHE A 178 13.19 21.82 0.08
C PHE A 178 12.89 22.79 1.21
N ASP A 179 12.06 23.79 0.95
CA ASP A 179 11.62 24.78 1.92
C ASP A 179 10.52 24.19 2.82
N PHE A 180 10.91 23.70 4.00
CA PHE A 180 10.00 23.06 4.94
C PHE A 180 8.96 24.01 5.52
N ARG A 181 9.33 25.27 5.76
CA ARG A 181 8.39 26.28 6.25
C ARG A 181 7.30 26.54 5.23
N PHE A 182 7.69 26.64 3.97
CA PHE A 182 6.77 26.73 2.86
C PHE A 182 5.86 25.50 2.77
N LEU A 183 6.44 24.28 2.84
CA LEU A 183 5.66 23.04 2.76
C LEU A 183 4.62 22.93 3.88
N ARG A 184 5.00 23.21 5.13
CA ARG A 184 4.11 23.17 6.29
C ARG A 184 2.94 24.15 6.18
N ASN A 185 3.24 25.41 5.90
CA ASN A 185 2.23 26.47 5.79
C ASN A 185 1.32 26.28 4.59
N SER A 186 1.89 25.91 3.43
CA SER A 186 1.12 25.66 2.22
C SER A 186 0.23 24.43 2.37
N PHE A 187 0.73 23.34 3.01
CA PHE A 187 -0.07 22.13 3.23
C PHE A 187 -1.27 22.43 4.13
N ARG A 188 -1.08 23.15 5.26
CA ARG A 188 -2.18 23.61 6.12
C ARG A 188 -3.19 24.40 5.32
N LYS A 189 -2.74 25.43 4.59
CA LYS A 189 -3.63 26.31 3.82
C LYS A 189 -4.44 25.53 2.79
N VAL A 190 -3.76 24.78 1.91
CA VAL A 190 -4.42 24.08 0.79
C VAL A 190 -5.37 23.01 1.30
N LEU A 191 -4.99 22.26 2.33
CA LEU A 191 -5.86 21.23 2.90
C LEU A 191 -7.10 21.83 3.53
N LEU A 192 -6.97 22.88 4.36
CA LEU A 192 -8.10 23.54 5.00
C LEU A 192 -9.04 24.19 3.98
N ASP A 193 -8.51 24.78 2.91
CA ASP A 193 -9.32 25.35 1.82
C ASP A 193 -10.12 24.23 1.09
N GLN A 194 -9.49 23.10 0.78
CA GLN A 194 -10.17 21.95 0.16
C GLN A 194 -11.25 21.34 1.06
N LEU A 195 -10.97 21.20 2.35
CA LEU A 195 -11.95 20.72 3.33
C LEU A 195 -13.13 21.68 3.46
N THR A 196 -12.87 22.99 3.51
CA THR A 196 -13.93 24.00 3.51
C THR A 196 -14.83 23.90 2.29
N ASN A 197 -14.24 23.71 1.10
CA ASN A 197 -14.99 23.56 -0.14
C ASN A 197 -15.83 22.27 -0.19
N LYS A 198 -15.42 21.22 0.52
CA LYS A 198 -16.13 19.92 0.54
C LYS A 198 -17.19 19.87 1.64
N ILE A 199 -16.87 20.35 2.83
CA ILE A 199 -17.73 20.25 4.02
C ILE A 199 -18.69 21.45 4.10
N GLY A 200 -18.26 22.60 3.58
CA GLY A 200 -19.07 23.81 3.58
C GLY A 200 -18.80 24.74 4.79
N LYS A 201 -19.72 25.69 4.99
CA LYS A 201 -19.58 26.77 6.00
C LYS A 201 -19.42 26.27 7.43
N SER A 202 -19.97 25.12 7.78
CA SER A 202 -19.86 24.51 9.11
C SER A 202 -18.40 24.25 9.53
N PHE A 203 -17.50 24.05 8.56
CA PHE A 203 -16.07 23.82 8.80
C PHE A 203 -15.27 25.10 9.12
N CYS A 204 -15.83 26.32 8.89
CA CYS A 204 -15.08 27.56 9.03
C CYS A 204 -14.57 27.80 10.46
N LYS A 205 -15.33 27.41 11.50
CA LYS A 205 -14.87 27.51 12.88
C LYS A 205 -13.64 26.65 13.14
N VAL A 206 -13.69 25.40 12.72
CA VAL A 206 -12.57 24.45 12.84
C VAL A 206 -11.35 24.94 12.05
N LYS A 207 -11.55 25.47 10.85
CA LYS A 207 -10.48 26.08 10.06
C LYS A 207 -9.74 27.17 10.82
N ASN A 208 -10.47 28.07 11.48
CA ASN A 208 -9.87 29.16 12.27
C ASN A 208 -9.10 28.60 13.47
N GLU A 209 -9.66 27.63 14.19
CA GLU A 209 -8.97 26.96 15.29
C GLU A 209 -7.66 26.29 14.82
N MET A 210 -7.64 25.66 13.65
CA MET A 210 -6.44 25.06 13.08
C MET A 210 -5.36 26.09 12.75
N TYR A 211 -5.73 27.29 12.32
CA TYR A 211 -4.76 28.35 12.10
C TYR A 211 -4.17 28.87 13.43
N SER A 212 -4.97 28.97 14.48
CA SER A 212 -4.51 29.42 15.80
C SER A 212 -3.62 28.38 16.49
N LYS A 213 -4.05 27.11 16.51
CA LYS A 213 -3.32 26.03 17.19
C LYS A 213 -2.04 25.62 16.46
N HIS A 214 -2.02 25.70 15.14
CA HIS A 214 -0.91 25.25 14.29
C HIS A 214 -0.30 26.41 13.50
N ALA A 215 0.11 27.48 14.19
CA ALA A 215 0.68 28.69 13.57
C ALA A 215 1.86 28.40 12.63
N GLU A 216 2.71 27.42 12.98
CA GLU A 216 3.87 26.95 12.20
C GLU A 216 3.51 26.09 10.97
N GLY A 217 2.20 25.89 10.71
CA GLY A 217 1.71 24.97 9.67
C GLY A 217 1.55 23.53 10.16
N PHE A 218 1.07 22.65 9.27
CA PHE A 218 0.93 21.23 9.59
C PHE A 218 2.26 20.50 9.48
N TYR A 219 2.38 19.39 10.20
CA TYR A 219 3.63 18.67 10.28
C TYR A 219 4.04 18.06 8.93
N VAL A 220 5.19 18.48 8.47
CA VAL A 220 5.88 17.89 7.31
C VAL A 220 7.28 17.49 7.74
N ARG A 221 7.54 16.18 7.71
CA ARG A 221 8.89 15.64 7.94
C ARG A 221 9.52 15.33 6.60
N ALA A 222 10.73 15.80 6.40
CA ALA A 222 11.56 15.33 5.32
C ALA A 222 12.99 15.22 5.82
N LYS A 223 13.52 14.03 5.89
CA LYS A 223 14.96 13.83 6.09
C LYS A 223 15.63 13.92 4.73
N PRO A 224 16.76 14.64 4.61
CA PRO A 224 17.64 14.49 3.47
C PRO A 224 18.05 13.02 3.42
N ASN A 225 17.61 12.32 2.41
CA ASN A 225 18.02 10.94 2.22
C ASN A 225 18.99 10.95 1.05
N HIS A 226 20.27 10.94 1.32
CA HIS A 226 21.32 10.73 0.31
C HIS A 226 21.31 9.26 -0.18
N CYS A 227 20.11 8.67 -0.29
CA CYS A 227 19.97 7.29 -0.67
C CYS A 227 20.07 7.14 -2.18
N LYS A 228 20.98 6.26 -2.58
CA LYS A 228 20.98 5.71 -3.94
C LYS A 228 19.59 5.14 -4.26
N PRO A 229 19.16 5.15 -5.53
CA PRO A 229 17.83 4.69 -5.94
C PRO A 229 17.40 3.33 -5.34
N ASP A 230 18.33 2.38 -5.25
CA ASP A 230 18.05 1.02 -4.73
C ASP A 230 17.67 1.02 -3.23
N VAL A 231 18.30 1.89 -2.42
CA VAL A 231 17.97 2.05 -1.00
C VAL A 231 16.63 2.75 -0.84
N THR A 232 16.36 3.73 -1.69
CA THR A 232 15.09 4.45 -1.74
C THR A 232 13.94 3.50 -2.07
N ILE A 233 14.14 2.59 -3.04
CA ILE A 233 13.17 1.58 -3.43
C ILE A 233 12.87 0.63 -2.26
N LYS A 234 13.89 0.08 -1.60
CA LYS A 234 13.73 -0.77 -0.42
C LYS A 234 13.01 -0.05 0.73
N TYR A 235 13.31 1.23 0.92
CA TYR A 235 12.66 2.04 1.94
C TYR A 235 11.17 2.24 1.65
N ILE A 236 10.82 2.56 0.41
CA ILE A 236 9.44 2.82 0.00
C ILE A 236 8.62 1.55 -0.11
N SER A 237 9.25 0.43 -0.50
CA SER A 237 8.61 -0.88 -0.47
C SER A 237 7.96 -1.18 0.87
N ARG A 238 8.59 -0.72 1.95
CA ARG A 238 8.05 -0.86 3.31
C ARG A 238 6.73 -0.12 3.52
N TYR A 239 6.41 0.89 2.70
CA TYR A 239 5.20 1.70 2.85
C TYR A 239 4.12 1.40 1.80
N LEU A 240 4.46 0.78 0.68
CA LEU A 240 3.57 0.66 -0.48
C LEU A 240 2.39 -0.29 -0.32
N GLY A 241 2.54 -1.36 0.39
CA GLY A 241 1.51 -2.41 0.49
C GLY A 241 1.57 -3.14 1.82
N ARG A 242 2.21 -2.52 2.81
CA ARG A 242 2.33 -3.12 4.13
C ARG A 242 0.93 -3.40 4.67
N PRO A 243 0.64 -4.62 5.11
CA PRO A 243 -0.55 -4.87 5.91
C PRO A 243 -0.50 -3.96 7.14
N VAL A 244 -1.65 -3.61 7.68
CA VAL A 244 -1.76 -2.70 8.83
C VAL A 244 -0.85 -3.17 9.97
N ILE A 245 -0.77 -4.49 10.17
CA ILE A 245 0.17 -5.13 11.09
C ILE A 245 0.92 -6.27 10.40
N ALA A 246 2.20 -6.44 10.72
CA ALA A 246 2.93 -7.66 10.37
C ALA A 246 2.61 -8.74 11.41
N THR A 247 2.40 -9.97 10.98
CA THR A 247 2.10 -11.11 11.90
C THR A 247 3.17 -11.29 12.99
N SER A 248 4.43 -10.99 12.67
CA SER A 248 5.54 -11.01 13.64
C SER A 248 5.45 -9.96 14.76
N ARG A 249 4.49 -9.05 14.70
CA ARG A 249 4.20 -8.08 15.75
C ARG A 249 3.08 -8.53 16.68
N ILE A 250 2.41 -9.62 16.37
CA ILE A 250 1.42 -10.26 17.24
C ILE A 250 2.19 -11.31 18.03
N ASP A 251 2.32 -11.07 19.34
CA ASP A 251 3.10 -11.92 20.23
C ASP A 251 2.29 -13.13 20.68
N THR A 252 1.06 -12.91 21.17
CA THR A 252 0.16 -13.97 21.63
C THR A 252 -1.31 -13.66 21.30
N TYR A 253 -2.10 -14.71 21.25
CA TYR A 253 -3.55 -14.71 21.21
C TYR A 253 -4.06 -15.88 22.03
N ASP A 254 -4.86 -15.61 23.06
CA ASP A 254 -5.36 -16.61 24.01
C ASP A 254 -6.83 -17.00 23.81
N GLY A 255 -7.49 -16.46 22.79
CA GLY A 255 -8.92 -16.60 22.53
C GLY A 255 -9.70 -15.33 22.83
N ASP A 256 -9.35 -14.59 23.88
CA ASP A 256 -10.02 -13.38 24.32
C ASP A 256 -9.21 -12.11 24.06
N ASN A 257 -7.90 -12.17 24.25
CA ASN A 257 -6.99 -11.03 24.16
C ASN A 257 -5.90 -11.26 23.14
N VAL A 258 -5.47 -10.16 22.53
CA VAL A 258 -4.34 -10.11 21.61
C VAL A 258 -3.24 -9.25 22.21
N THR A 259 -2.06 -9.83 22.37
CA THR A 259 -0.85 -9.10 22.76
C THR A 259 -0.03 -8.80 21.51
N PHE A 260 0.32 -7.54 21.31
CA PHE A 260 1.15 -7.11 20.18
C PHE A 260 2.11 -6.00 20.59
N HIS A 261 3.21 -5.86 19.83
CA HIS A 261 4.21 -4.85 20.13
C HIS A 261 4.45 -3.87 18.97
N TYR A 262 4.92 -2.67 19.32
CA TYR A 262 5.40 -1.67 18.36
C TYR A 262 6.48 -0.79 18.98
N THR A 263 7.33 -0.20 18.12
CA THR A 263 8.36 0.73 18.57
C THR A 263 7.83 2.16 18.51
N ARG A 264 7.85 2.89 19.61
CA ARG A 264 7.46 4.29 19.67
C ARG A 264 8.48 5.19 18.96
N HIS A 265 8.01 6.29 18.35
CA HIS A 265 8.89 7.16 17.55
C HIS A 265 9.74 8.11 18.39
N GLU A 266 9.24 8.49 19.54
CA GLU A 266 9.82 9.55 20.38
C GLU A 266 11.12 9.10 21.04
N ASP A 267 11.16 7.90 21.54
CA ASP A 267 12.25 7.33 22.35
C ASP A 267 12.78 5.98 21.83
N ASN A 268 12.22 5.46 20.74
CA ASN A 268 12.51 4.14 20.17
C ASN A 268 12.26 2.96 21.14
N GLN A 269 11.48 3.16 22.19
CA GLN A 269 11.09 2.07 23.10
C GLN A 269 10.08 1.15 22.44
N THR A 270 10.21 -0.15 22.70
CA THR A 270 9.22 -1.14 22.33
C THR A 270 8.08 -1.14 23.35
N ILE A 271 6.88 -0.85 22.89
CA ILE A 271 5.66 -0.87 23.67
C ILE A 271 4.91 -2.17 23.35
N THR A 272 4.49 -2.87 24.37
CA THR A 272 3.62 -4.05 24.27
C THR A 272 2.24 -3.67 24.79
N GLU A 273 1.21 -3.91 23.99
CA GLU A 273 -0.20 -3.74 24.38
C GLU A 273 -0.90 -5.10 24.38
N CYS A 274 -1.68 -5.35 25.44
CA CYS A 274 -2.62 -6.47 25.51
C CYS A 274 -4.03 -5.89 25.54
N ILE A 275 -4.85 -6.23 24.55
CA ILE A 275 -6.21 -5.69 24.41
C ILE A 275 -7.19 -6.80 24.00
N PRO A 276 -8.50 -6.64 24.29
CA PRO A 276 -9.53 -7.55 23.80
C PRO A 276 -9.46 -7.74 22.28
N ALA A 277 -9.66 -8.98 21.83
CA ALA A 277 -9.53 -9.33 20.42
C ALA A 277 -10.47 -8.51 19.52
N LEU A 278 -11.69 -8.20 19.99
CA LEU A 278 -12.62 -7.38 19.23
C LEU A 278 -12.14 -5.93 19.05
N ASP A 279 -11.51 -5.35 20.08
CA ASP A 279 -10.89 -4.01 19.99
C ASP A 279 -9.68 -4.00 19.06
N PHE A 280 -8.88 -5.06 19.09
CA PHE A 280 -7.79 -5.23 18.14
C PHE A 280 -8.29 -5.32 16.71
N ILE A 281 -9.32 -6.12 16.44
CA ILE A 281 -9.97 -6.23 15.13
C ILE A 281 -10.51 -4.88 14.67
N LYS A 282 -11.21 -4.14 15.54
CA LYS A 282 -11.74 -2.80 15.26
C LYS A 282 -10.64 -1.84 14.84
N ARG A 283 -9.47 -1.87 15.52
CA ARG A 283 -8.31 -1.07 15.12
C ARG A 283 -7.78 -1.44 13.74
N LEU A 284 -7.95 -2.69 13.27
CA LEU A 284 -7.45 -3.14 11.97
C LEU A 284 -8.41 -2.87 10.82
N ILE A 285 -9.70 -3.21 10.98
CA ILE A 285 -10.67 -3.15 9.87
C ILE A 285 -10.93 -1.72 9.40
N VAL A 286 -10.83 -0.75 10.30
CA VAL A 286 -10.99 0.68 9.98
C VAL A 286 -10.03 1.15 8.88
N HIS A 287 -8.92 0.47 8.66
CA HIS A 287 -7.91 0.81 7.65
C HIS A 287 -8.18 0.19 6.28
N ILE A 288 -9.18 -0.67 6.15
CA ILE A 288 -9.59 -1.22 4.86
C ILE A 288 -10.17 -0.08 4.00
N PRO A 289 -9.57 0.22 2.84
CA PRO A 289 -10.03 1.31 2.00
C PRO A 289 -11.34 0.95 1.28
N GLU A 290 -12.04 1.97 0.81
CA GLU A 290 -13.20 1.78 -0.06
C GLU A 290 -12.82 1.06 -1.36
N LYS A 291 -13.78 0.37 -1.95
CA LYS A 291 -13.60 -0.33 -3.22
C LYS A 291 -13.11 0.64 -4.28
N HIS A 292 -12.08 0.23 -5.02
CA HIS A 292 -11.41 1.04 -6.06
C HIS A 292 -10.65 2.28 -5.55
N PHE A 293 -10.59 2.56 -4.25
CA PHE A 293 -9.81 3.68 -3.75
C PHE A 293 -8.30 3.44 -3.97
N LYS A 294 -7.65 4.37 -4.68
CA LYS A 294 -6.22 4.28 -5.00
C LYS A 294 -5.38 4.86 -3.88
N MET A 295 -4.82 3.98 -3.05
CA MET A 295 -3.90 4.35 -1.96
C MET A 295 -2.52 4.80 -2.46
N LEU A 296 -2.17 4.48 -3.70
CA LEU A 296 -0.90 4.84 -4.35
C LEU A 296 -1.20 5.63 -5.62
N ARG A 297 -0.57 6.82 -5.76
CA ARG A 297 -0.76 7.70 -6.93
C ARG A 297 0.58 8.24 -7.42
N TYR A 298 0.68 8.35 -8.74
CA TYR A 298 1.84 8.86 -9.46
C TYR A 298 1.56 10.24 -10.03
N TYR A 299 2.51 11.15 -9.87
CA TYR A 299 2.36 12.54 -10.31
C TYR A 299 3.61 13.05 -11.02
N GLY A 300 3.45 14.18 -11.72
CA GLY A 300 4.52 14.79 -12.48
C GLY A 300 5.09 13.85 -13.53
N ILE A 301 6.42 13.76 -13.63
CA ILE A 301 7.07 12.88 -14.63
C ILE A 301 6.80 11.38 -14.42
N TYR A 302 6.26 10.98 -13.26
CA TYR A 302 5.85 9.59 -13.01
C TYR A 302 4.40 9.30 -13.38
N ALA A 303 3.62 10.30 -13.75
CA ALA A 303 2.28 10.09 -14.30
C ALA A 303 2.36 9.31 -15.63
N LYS A 304 1.28 8.61 -15.97
CA LYS A 304 1.20 7.89 -17.26
C LYS A 304 1.32 8.87 -18.42
N HIS A 305 2.08 8.48 -19.46
CA HIS A 305 2.22 9.23 -20.73
C HIS A 305 2.83 10.63 -20.58
N HIS A 306 3.78 10.81 -19.66
CA HIS A 306 4.51 12.06 -19.57
C HIS A 306 5.41 12.26 -20.81
N LYS A 307 5.32 13.44 -21.45
CA LYS A 307 6.01 13.78 -22.72
C LYS A 307 7.54 13.60 -22.67
N GLN A 308 8.14 13.74 -21.48
CA GLN A 308 9.60 13.64 -21.28
C GLN A 308 10.07 12.24 -20.88
N GLU A 309 9.16 11.25 -20.74
CA GLU A 309 9.51 9.92 -20.19
C GLU A 309 10.62 9.21 -20.98
N SER A 310 10.64 9.36 -22.30
CA SER A 310 11.63 8.73 -23.18
C SER A 310 13.03 9.35 -23.08
N LYS A 311 13.12 10.61 -22.63
CA LYS A 311 14.38 11.37 -22.53
C LYS A 311 15.06 11.22 -21.15
N LEU A 312 14.40 10.63 -20.18
CA LEU A 312 14.89 10.52 -18.80
C LEU A 312 15.59 9.19 -18.56
N HIS A 313 16.79 9.24 -17.99
CA HIS A 313 17.53 8.05 -17.58
C HIS A 313 16.86 7.41 -16.36
N LYS A 314 16.35 6.20 -16.52
CA LYS A 314 15.73 5.42 -15.44
C LYS A 314 16.76 4.65 -14.65
N CYS A 315 16.45 4.35 -13.37
CA CYS A 315 17.29 3.53 -12.49
C CYS A 315 17.49 2.11 -13.03
N ILE A 316 16.49 1.59 -13.75
CA ILE A 316 16.51 0.26 -14.36
C ILE A 316 16.38 0.43 -15.88
N SER A 317 17.36 -0.07 -16.64
CA SER A 317 17.29 -0.05 -18.10
C SER A 317 16.10 -0.85 -18.63
N SER A 318 15.63 -0.51 -19.84
CA SER A 318 14.51 -1.22 -20.48
C SER A 318 14.80 -2.72 -20.71
N GLU A 319 16.04 -3.09 -20.94
CA GLU A 319 16.46 -4.49 -21.09
C GLU A 319 16.39 -5.24 -19.76
N LYS A 320 16.99 -4.66 -18.70
CA LYS A 320 16.93 -5.20 -17.35
C LYS A 320 15.48 -5.30 -16.86
N HIS A 321 14.64 -4.33 -17.20
CA HIS A 321 13.21 -4.36 -16.88
C HIS A 321 12.52 -5.54 -17.56
N ARG A 322 12.72 -5.77 -18.86
CA ARG A 322 12.15 -6.90 -19.59
C ARG A 322 12.59 -8.25 -19.00
N TYR A 323 13.87 -8.38 -18.66
CA TYR A 323 14.41 -9.57 -18.01
C TYR A 323 13.74 -9.81 -16.64
N LEU A 324 13.69 -8.80 -15.79
CA LEU A 324 13.08 -8.90 -14.47
C LEU A 324 11.57 -9.16 -14.53
N CYS A 325 10.85 -8.63 -15.53
CA CYS A 325 9.42 -8.95 -15.72
C CYS A 325 9.19 -10.45 -15.96
N LYS A 326 10.08 -11.13 -16.68
CA LYS A 326 10.00 -12.59 -16.86
C LYS A 326 10.22 -13.33 -15.53
N PHE A 327 11.10 -12.79 -14.67
CA PHE A 327 11.37 -13.36 -13.35
C PHE A 327 10.20 -13.17 -12.37
N TYR A 328 9.49 -12.03 -12.43
CA TYR A 328 8.32 -11.75 -11.57
C TYR A 328 7.02 -12.41 -12.07
N ASN A 329 7.13 -13.66 -12.58
CA ASN A 329 5.97 -14.48 -12.92
C ASN A 329 5.28 -15.03 -11.65
N TRP A 330 4.15 -15.72 -11.82
CA TRP A 330 3.36 -16.29 -10.73
C TRP A 330 4.16 -17.27 -9.86
N GLN A 331 4.91 -18.19 -10.48
CA GLN A 331 5.70 -19.22 -9.82
C GLN A 331 6.76 -18.60 -8.90
N ASN A 332 7.59 -17.71 -9.45
CA ASN A 332 8.64 -17.04 -8.69
C ASN A 332 8.09 -16.16 -7.58
N MET A 333 6.93 -15.55 -7.77
CA MET A 333 6.27 -14.77 -6.72
C MET A 333 5.80 -15.66 -5.55
N ILE A 334 5.35 -16.89 -5.81
CA ILE A 334 5.03 -17.85 -4.76
C ILE A 334 6.31 -18.28 -4.03
N LEU A 335 7.36 -18.62 -4.77
CA LEU A 335 8.65 -19.00 -4.20
C LEU A 335 9.21 -17.89 -3.29
N LEU A 336 9.23 -16.64 -3.77
CA LEU A 336 9.72 -15.49 -3.00
C LEU A 336 8.87 -15.16 -1.76
N THR A 337 7.56 -15.40 -1.83
CA THR A 337 6.65 -15.02 -0.75
C THR A 337 6.43 -16.12 0.27
N PHE A 338 6.39 -17.37 -0.17
CA PHE A 338 6.02 -18.53 0.63
C PHE A 338 7.13 -19.56 0.80
N GLY A 339 8.27 -19.39 0.12
CA GLY A 339 9.46 -20.25 0.25
C GLY A 339 9.37 -21.59 -0.45
N TYR A 340 8.36 -21.83 -1.29
CA TYR A 340 8.23 -23.06 -2.07
C TYR A 340 7.94 -22.79 -3.56
N ASP A 341 8.42 -23.68 -4.43
CA ASP A 341 8.09 -23.64 -5.85
C ASP A 341 6.86 -24.53 -6.12
N PRO A 342 5.72 -23.94 -6.57
CA PRO A 342 4.48 -24.68 -6.80
C PRO A 342 4.58 -25.69 -7.95
N LEU A 343 5.57 -25.54 -8.85
CA LEU A 343 5.81 -26.43 -9.99
C LEU A 343 6.96 -27.41 -9.77
N LYS A 344 7.49 -27.50 -8.55
CA LYS A 344 8.51 -28.47 -8.18
C LYS A 344 7.90 -29.61 -7.38
N CYS A 345 8.05 -30.84 -7.84
CA CYS A 345 7.53 -32.02 -7.17
C CYS A 345 8.15 -32.16 -5.76
N PRO A 346 7.34 -32.24 -4.70
CA PRO A 346 7.85 -32.39 -3.34
C PRO A 346 8.54 -33.75 -3.11
N LYS A 347 8.24 -34.79 -3.94
CA LYS A 347 8.76 -36.14 -3.79
C LYS A 347 10.07 -36.35 -4.55
N CYS A 348 10.12 -36.01 -5.85
CA CYS A 348 11.27 -36.28 -6.69
C CYS A 348 12.03 -35.02 -7.16
N GLY A 349 11.54 -33.82 -6.85
CA GLY A 349 12.16 -32.55 -7.19
C GLY A 349 12.07 -32.14 -8.66
N LYS A 350 11.41 -32.94 -9.54
CA LYS A 350 11.25 -32.63 -10.95
C LYS A 350 10.07 -31.66 -11.20
N SER A 351 9.97 -31.16 -12.43
CA SER A 351 8.91 -30.20 -12.78
C SER A 351 7.55 -30.86 -12.88
N MET A 352 6.53 -30.17 -12.36
CA MET A 352 5.13 -30.56 -12.44
C MET A 352 4.40 -29.73 -13.49
N PHE A 353 3.31 -30.25 -14.06
CA PHE A 353 2.43 -29.55 -14.99
C PHE A 353 1.04 -29.36 -14.39
N ALA A 354 0.33 -28.34 -14.83
CA ALA A 354 -1.04 -28.10 -14.41
C ALA A 354 -1.95 -29.21 -14.94
N PHE A 355 -2.58 -29.93 -14.03
CA PHE A 355 -3.45 -31.06 -14.35
C PHE A 355 -4.92 -30.60 -14.40
N GLU A 356 -5.38 -29.93 -13.33
CA GLU A 356 -6.76 -29.48 -13.23
C GLU A 356 -6.90 -28.25 -12.35
N VAL A 357 -7.92 -27.41 -12.62
CA VAL A 357 -8.23 -26.20 -11.84
C VAL A 357 -9.65 -26.28 -11.33
N TYR A 358 -9.84 -26.12 -10.03
CA TYR A 358 -11.12 -26.13 -9.36
C TYR A 358 -11.48 -24.74 -8.82
N TYR A 359 -12.72 -24.34 -8.97
CA TYR A 359 -13.24 -23.12 -8.39
C TYR A 359 -14.60 -23.42 -7.72
N LYS A 360 -14.71 -23.15 -6.41
CA LYS A 360 -15.93 -23.41 -5.60
C LYS A 360 -16.49 -24.83 -5.80
N LYS A 361 -15.65 -25.86 -5.73
CA LYS A 361 -15.99 -27.28 -5.93
C LYS A 361 -16.42 -27.69 -7.36
N THR A 362 -16.35 -26.78 -8.32
CA THR A 362 -16.64 -27.10 -9.74
C THR A 362 -15.35 -26.95 -10.54
N ALA A 363 -15.01 -27.99 -11.33
CA ALA A 363 -13.83 -27.91 -12.19
C ALA A 363 -13.99 -26.79 -13.22
N LEU A 364 -13.05 -25.86 -13.22
CA LEU A 364 -13.10 -24.70 -14.13
C LEU A 364 -13.01 -25.17 -15.60
N PHE A 365 -12.31 -26.29 -15.84
CA PHE A 365 -12.19 -26.90 -17.14
C PHE A 365 -13.52 -27.45 -17.65
N GLU A 366 -14.35 -28.07 -16.78
CA GLU A 366 -15.70 -28.50 -17.14
C GLU A 366 -16.63 -27.32 -17.42
N GLN A 367 -16.53 -26.23 -16.63
CA GLN A 367 -17.27 -25.03 -16.92
C GLN A 367 -16.85 -24.40 -18.25
N TYR A 368 -15.54 -24.36 -18.54
CA TYR A 368 -15.02 -23.87 -19.81
C TYR A 368 -15.50 -24.71 -20.98
N ARG A 369 -15.48 -26.06 -20.88
CA ARG A 369 -16.04 -26.96 -21.91
C ARG A 369 -17.52 -26.70 -22.17
N LYS A 370 -18.33 -26.53 -21.12
CA LYS A 370 -19.77 -26.20 -21.24
C LYS A 370 -20.00 -24.85 -21.94
N VAL A 371 -19.17 -23.83 -21.63
CA VAL A 371 -19.30 -22.50 -22.26
C VAL A 371 -18.84 -22.51 -23.72
N MET A 372 -17.80 -23.31 -24.05
CA MET A 372 -17.26 -23.41 -25.42
C MET A 372 -17.94 -24.42 -26.30
N GLY A 373 -18.99 -25.11 -25.80
CA GLY A 373 -19.80 -26.05 -26.59
C GLY A 373 -19.08 -27.35 -26.96
N TYR A 374 -17.97 -27.68 -26.30
CA TYR A 374 -17.29 -28.97 -26.40
C TYR A 374 -17.98 -29.95 -25.43
N GLY A 375 -19.14 -30.45 -25.78
CA GLY A 375 -19.86 -31.51 -25.09
C GLY A 375 -19.55 -32.86 -25.70
#